data_c87e75ba614065dafb1e9f81364f36b8
#
_entry.id   c87e75ba614065dafb1e9f81364f36b8
#
_cell.length_a   1.000
_cell.length_b   1.000
_cell.length_c   1.000
_cell.angle_alpha   90.00
_cell.angle_beta   90.00
_cell.angle_gamma   90.00
#
_symmetry.space_group_name_H-M   'P 1'
#
loop_
_entity.id
_entity.type
_entity.pdbx_description
1 polymer ?
#
loop_
_entity_poly.entity_id
_entity_poly.type
_entity_poly.pdbx_seq_one_letter_code
_entity_poly.pdbx_strand_id
1 'polypeptide(L)'
;NETKSTLNYPIDFIASAICFTLSVGIGNNFVAKVKEGWNERAILYMAIIGRSGVNKSHPLSFAMQPLFELDIKSSVKYQKERREYEKYILACKKEKEDKEQTAEPILKKFIVSDITPERLITIHQDNKSACMWTN
;
A
#
# COMPACT_ATOMS: atom_id res chain seq x y z
N ASN A 1 0.21 24.62 -7.67
CA ASN A 1 0.75 25.96 -7.34
C ASN A 1 0.51 26.33 -5.88
N GLU A 2 -0.64 26.00 -5.30
CA GLU A 2 -0.95 26.31 -3.89
C GLU A 2 0.02 25.61 -2.91
N THR A 3 0.34 24.35 -3.13
CA THR A 3 1.25 23.58 -2.27
C THR A 3 2.66 24.19 -2.24
N LYS A 4 3.13 24.73 -3.37
CA LYS A 4 4.43 25.41 -3.45
C LYS A 4 4.43 26.73 -2.68
N SER A 5 3.37 27.54 -2.80
CA SER A 5 3.28 28.84 -2.16
C SER A 5 3.02 28.75 -0.66
N THR A 6 2.26 27.75 -0.22
CA THR A 6 1.86 27.59 1.17
C THR A 6 2.87 26.76 1.99
N LEU A 7 3.47 25.72 1.41
CA LEU A 7 4.35 24.78 2.12
C LEU A 7 5.82 24.89 1.69
N ASN A 8 6.14 25.74 0.73
CA ASN A 8 7.50 26.00 0.20
C ASN A 8 8.27 24.72 -0.20
N TYR A 9 7.55 23.72 -0.75
CA TYR A 9 8.19 22.50 -1.23
C TYR A 9 8.67 22.66 -2.68
N PRO A 10 9.81 22.04 -3.06
CA PRO A 10 10.22 21.98 -4.45
C PRO A 10 9.15 21.29 -5.32
N ILE A 11 8.79 21.91 -6.43
CA ILE A 11 7.71 21.43 -7.31
C ILE A 11 8.00 20.04 -7.87
N ASP A 12 9.28 19.76 -8.15
CA ASP A 12 9.71 18.46 -8.69
C ASP A 12 9.47 17.32 -7.68
N PHE A 13 9.67 17.60 -6.38
CA PHE A 13 9.41 16.61 -5.32
C PHE A 13 7.91 16.35 -5.19
N ILE A 14 7.08 17.39 -5.30
CA ILE A 14 5.62 17.25 -5.26
C ILE A 14 5.13 16.44 -6.46
N ALA A 15 5.57 16.79 -7.66
CA ALA A 15 5.18 16.10 -8.89
C ALA A 15 5.58 14.64 -8.87
N SER A 16 6.82 14.35 -8.47
CA SER A 16 7.35 12.99 -8.32
C SER A 16 6.53 12.18 -7.31
N ALA A 17 6.24 12.75 -6.15
CA ALA A 17 5.46 12.09 -5.10
C ALA A 17 4.03 11.77 -5.56
N ILE A 18 3.38 12.68 -6.30
CA ILE A 18 2.05 12.45 -6.87
C ILE A 18 2.10 11.32 -7.90
N CYS A 19 3.07 11.33 -8.83
CA CYS A 19 3.23 10.25 -9.81
C CYS A 19 3.42 8.88 -9.13
N PHE A 20 4.26 8.83 -8.09
CA PHE A 20 4.46 7.61 -7.31
C PHE A 20 3.16 7.14 -6.64
N THR A 21 2.43 8.03 -5.98
CA THR A 21 1.15 7.71 -5.31
C THR A 21 0.12 7.18 -6.31
N LEU A 22 0.02 7.80 -7.48
CA LEU A 22 -0.87 7.32 -8.56
C LEU A 22 -0.46 5.94 -9.07
N SER A 23 0.84 5.69 -9.24
CA SER A 23 1.37 4.38 -9.62
C SER A 23 0.93 3.29 -8.64
N VAL A 24 1.04 3.55 -7.33
CA VAL A 24 0.59 2.63 -6.29
C VAL A 24 -0.94 2.43 -6.33
N GLY A 25 -1.70 3.50 -6.52
CA GLY A 25 -3.16 3.44 -6.62
C GLY A 25 -3.63 2.62 -7.82
N ILE A 26 -2.96 2.73 -8.96
CA ILE A 26 -3.21 1.90 -10.16
C ILE A 26 -2.82 0.44 -9.88
N GLY A 27 -1.68 0.23 -9.25
CA GLY A 27 -1.15 -1.10 -8.92
C GLY A 27 -1.07 -2.03 -10.14
N ASN A 28 -1.33 -3.30 -9.92
CA ASN A 28 -1.32 -4.34 -10.95
C ASN A 28 -2.70 -4.58 -11.61
N ASN A 29 -3.70 -3.74 -11.33
CA ASN A 29 -5.06 -3.93 -11.83
C ASN A 29 -5.21 -3.57 -13.31
N PHE A 30 -4.35 -2.70 -13.82
CA PHE A 30 -4.41 -2.20 -15.18
C PHE A 30 -3.12 -2.47 -15.93
N VAL A 31 -3.27 -2.75 -17.21
CA VAL A 31 -2.18 -2.95 -18.17
C VAL A 31 -2.43 -2.06 -19.37
N ALA A 32 -1.48 -1.23 -19.73
CA ALA A 32 -1.50 -0.45 -20.94
C ALA A 32 -0.99 -1.30 -22.11
N LYS A 33 -1.85 -1.60 -23.09
CA LYS A 33 -1.42 -2.24 -24.32
C LYS A 33 -0.90 -1.16 -25.28
N VAL A 34 0.42 -1.06 -25.41
CA VAL A 34 1.07 -0.09 -26.30
C VAL A 34 0.97 -0.54 -27.76
N LYS A 35 1.23 -1.81 -28.01
CA LYS A 35 1.06 -2.49 -29.31
C LYS A 35 0.93 -4.00 -29.09
N GLU A 36 0.72 -4.75 -30.16
CA GLU A 36 0.68 -6.21 -30.10
C GLU A 36 1.99 -6.78 -29.51
N GLY A 37 1.85 -7.58 -28.47
CA GLY A 37 3.01 -8.16 -27.74
C GLY A 37 3.73 -7.19 -26.78
N TRP A 38 3.31 -5.93 -26.69
CA TRP A 38 3.91 -4.96 -25.74
C TRP A 38 2.88 -4.40 -24.78
N ASN A 39 2.94 -4.89 -23.55
CA ASN A 39 2.10 -4.47 -22.43
C ASN A 39 2.95 -3.85 -21.34
N GLU A 40 2.51 -2.69 -20.81
CA GLU A 40 3.19 -1.97 -19.74
C GLU A 40 2.28 -1.83 -18.52
N ARG A 41 2.89 -1.75 -17.35
CA ARG A 41 2.21 -1.53 -16.06
C ARG A 41 2.70 -0.24 -15.43
N ALA A 42 1.85 0.36 -14.60
CA ALA A 42 2.17 1.59 -13.88
C ALA A 42 3.11 1.33 -12.68
N ILE A 43 4.25 0.66 -12.90
CA ILE A 43 5.23 0.37 -11.84
C ILE A 43 6.33 1.43 -11.91
N LEU A 44 6.46 2.23 -10.83
CA LEU A 44 7.49 3.26 -10.71
C LEU A 44 8.47 2.92 -9.59
N TYR A 45 9.77 2.96 -9.93
CA TYR A 45 10.87 3.01 -8.96
C TYR A 45 11.39 4.43 -8.92
N MET A 46 11.36 5.06 -7.75
CA MET A 46 11.68 6.47 -7.61
C MET A 46 12.60 6.73 -6.43
N ALA A 47 13.59 7.60 -6.63
CA ALA A 47 14.46 8.10 -5.59
C ALA A 47 14.46 9.63 -5.60
N ILE A 48 14.22 10.25 -4.46
CA ILE A 48 14.32 11.69 -4.27
C ILE A 48 15.66 12.02 -3.63
N ILE A 49 16.52 12.70 -4.38
CA ILE A 49 17.87 13.09 -3.95
C ILE A 49 17.88 14.60 -3.74
N GLY A 50 18.39 15.05 -2.60
CA GLY A 50 18.51 16.46 -2.27
C GLY A 50 19.50 16.69 -1.11
N ARG A 51 19.95 17.93 -0.95
CA ARG A 51 20.84 18.32 0.15
C ARG A 51 20.19 18.07 1.51
N SER A 52 20.98 17.99 2.55
CA SER A 52 20.46 17.96 3.93
C SER A 52 19.65 19.23 4.21
N GLY A 53 18.55 19.11 4.94
CA GLY A 53 17.65 20.23 5.26
C GLY A 53 16.64 20.62 4.18
N VAL A 54 16.72 20.07 2.95
CA VAL A 54 15.65 20.21 1.96
C VAL A 54 14.53 19.24 2.35
N ASN A 55 13.34 19.75 2.58
CA ASN A 55 12.16 18.96 3.01
C ASN A 55 11.78 17.87 1.99
N LYS A 56 12.54 16.78 1.92
CA LYS A 56 12.31 15.69 0.96
C LYS A 56 11.12 14.80 1.33
N SER A 57 10.98 14.49 2.61
CA SER A 57 9.99 13.52 3.12
C SER A 57 8.57 14.11 3.16
N HIS A 58 8.43 15.40 3.42
CA HIS A 58 7.12 16.04 3.55
C HIS A 58 6.26 15.98 2.27
N PRO A 59 6.77 16.31 1.06
CA PRO A 59 6.00 16.18 -0.17
C PRO A 59 5.51 14.76 -0.42
N LEU A 60 6.35 13.77 -0.12
CA LEU A 60 6.00 12.36 -0.27
C LEU A 60 4.91 11.95 0.73
N SER A 61 5.07 12.27 2.00
CA SER A 61 4.07 11.98 3.03
C SER A 61 2.73 12.64 2.72
N PHE A 62 2.75 13.89 2.25
CA PHE A 62 1.55 14.61 1.86
C PHE A 62 0.83 13.92 0.68
N ALA A 63 1.56 13.57 -0.38
CA ALA A 63 1.00 12.90 -1.53
C ALA A 63 0.48 11.48 -1.21
N MET A 64 1.12 10.78 -0.28
CA MET A 64 0.75 9.43 0.14
C MET A 64 -0.37 9.37 1.19
N GLN A 65 -0.81 10.52 1.72
CA GLN A 65 -1.86 10.56 2.75
C GLN A 65 -3.10 9.74 2.41
N PRO A 66 -3.66 9.78 1.18
CA PRO A 66 -4.81 8.94 0.83
C PRO A 66 -4.56 7.44 0.97
N LEU A 67 -3.33 6.98 0.69
CA LEU A 67 -2.95 5.58 0.84
C LEU A 67 -2.82 5.19 2.32
N PHE A 68 -2.28 6.08 3.17
CA PHE A 68 -2.26 5.86 4.62
C PHE A 68 -3.68 5.74 5.19
N GLU A 69 -4.61 6.57 4.74
CA GLU A 69 -6.01 6.48 5.16
C GLU A 69 -6.66 5.15 4.74
N LEU A 70 -6.34 4.66 3.54
CA LEU A 70 -6.80 3.35 3.09
C LEU A 70 -6.21 2.21 3.93
N ASP A 71 -4.92 2.29 4.28
CA ASP A 71 -4.27 1.32 5.16
C ASP A 71 -4.91 1.29 6.56
N ILE A 72 -5.22 2.45 7.13
CA ILE A 72 -5.90 2.55 8.43
C ILE A 72 -7.28 1.90 8.36
N LYS A 73 -8.10 2.25 7.34
CA LYS A 73 -9.42 1.66 7.13
C LYS A 73 -9.35 0.14 6.96
N SER A 74 -8.40 -0.33 6.19
CA SER A 74 -8.16 -1.74 5.96
C SER A 74 -7.75 -2.48 7.23
N SER A 75 -6.88 -1.89 8.04
CA SER A 75 -6.45 -2.44 9.33
C SER A 75 -7.62 -2.58 10.31
N VAL A 76 -8.47 -1.56 10.42
CA VAL A 76 -9.66 -1.60 11.28
C VAL A 76 -10.63 -2.70 10.84
N LYS A 77 -10.87 -2.80 9.53
CA LYS A 77 -11.72 -3.85 8.95
C LYS A 77 -11.15 -5.24 9.25
N TYR A 78 -9.87 -5.45 8.99
CA TYR A 78 -9.18 -6.72 9.26
C TYR A 78 -9.24 -7.12 10.73
N GLN A 79 -9.02 -6.19 11.66
CA GLN A 79 -9.11 -6.49 13.10
C GLN A 79 -10.52 -6.95 13.51
N LYS A 80 -11.55 -6.37 12.91
CA LYS A 80 -12.94 -6.79 13.15
C LYS A 80 -13.18 -8.21 12.61
N GLU A 81 -12.85 -8.45 11.35
CA GLU A 81 -13.01 -9.74 10.69
C GLU A 81 -12.20 -10.85 11.41
N ARG A 82 -10.98 -10.52 11.85
CA ARG A 82 -10.15 -11.47 12.60
C ARG A 82 -10.75 -11.84 13.95
N ARG A 83 -11.30 -10.88 14.69
CA ARG A 83 -12.00 -11.17 15.97
C ARG A 83 -13.23 -12.06 15.76
N GLU A 84 -13.98 -11.83 14.69
CA GLU A 84 -15.13 -12.67 14.33
C GLU A 84 -14.69 -14.08 13.96
N TYR A 85 -13.64 -14.20 13.16
CA TYR A 85 -13.02 -15.47 12.79
C TYR A 85 -12.50 -16.24 14.02
N GLU A 86 -11.78 -15.59 14.92
CA GLU A 86 -11.28 -16.22 16.14
C GLU A 86 -12.43 -16.74 17.04
N LYS A 87 -13.52 -15.98 17.16
CA LYS A 87 -14.74 -16.43 17.87
C LYS A 87 -15.34 -17.67 17.22
N TYR A 88 -15.47 -17.67 15.89
CA TYR A 88 -15.97 -18.78 15.12
C TYR A 88 -15.12 -20.05 15.35
N ILE A 89 -13.80 -19.93 15.23
CA ILE A 89 -12.88 -21.06 15.46
C ILE A 89 -12.98 -21.61 16.89
N LEU A 90 -13.17 -20.73 17.89
CA LEU A 90 -13.36 -21.15 19.28
C LEU A 90 -14.69 -21.88 19.49
N ALA A 91 -15.76 -21.49 18.81
CA ALA A 91 -17.04 -22.16 18.85
C ALA A 91 -16.96 -23.56 18.22
N CYS A 92 -16.41 -23.67 17.00
CA CYS A 92 -16.23 -24.96 16.32
C CYS A 92 -15.38 -25.96 17.12
N LYS A 93 -14.35 -25.48 17.83
CA LYS A 93 -13.54 -26.33 18.71
C LYS A 93 -14.34 -26.90 19.90
N LYS A 94 -15.32 -26.16 20.41
CA LYS A 94 -16.18 -26.61 21.54
C LYS A 94 -17.20 -27.64 21.11
N GLU A 95 -17.76 -27.49 19.92
CA GLU A 95 -18.85 -28.33 19.41
C GLU A 95 -18.36 -29.57 18.65
N LYS A 96 -17.03 -29.74 18.45
CA LYS A 96 -16.42 -30.79 17.65
C LYS A 96 -16.96 -30.91 16.23
N GLU A 97 -17.52 -29.83 15.73
CA GLU A 97 -17.97 -29.74 14.34
C GLU A 97 -16.78 -29.58 13.38
N ASP A 98 -16.90 -30.21 12.21
CA ASP A 98 -15.94 -30.00 11.13
C ASP A 98 -15.96 -28.53 10.73
N LYS A 99 -14.76 -27.95 10.61
CA LYS A 99 -14.58 -26.56 10.19
C LYS A 99 -15.14 -26.42 8.76
N GLU A 100 -16.32 -25.84 8.61
CA GLU A 100 -16.67 -25.27 7.31
C GLU A 100 -15.52 -24.35 6.87
N GLN A 101 -15.16 -24.41 5.59
CA GLN A 101 -14.01 -23.67 5.01
C GLN A 101 -14.24 -22.16 5.06
N THR A 102 -14.24 -21.58 6.24
CA THR A 102 -14.22 -20.11 6.37
C THR A 102 -12.79 -19.66 6.15
N ALA A 103 -12.55 -18.92 5.05
CA ALA A 103 -11.23 -18.40 4.71
C ALA A 103 -10.72 -17.45 5.80
N GLU A 104 -9.45 -17.63 6.19
CA GLU A 104 -8.80 -16.71 7.13
C GLU A 104 -8.76 -15.29 6.56
N PRO A 105 -9.12 -14.25 7.34
CA PRO A 105 -9.07 -12.87 6.90
C PRO A 105 -7.65 -12.45 6.50
N ILE A 106 -7.51 -11.78 5.35
CA ILE A 106 -6.23 -11.29 4.84
C ILE A 106 -6.15 -9.77 5.02
N LEU A 107 -5.07 -9.29 5.63
CA LEU A 107 -4.81 -7.86 5.76
C LEU A 107 -4.44 -7.26 4.40
N LYS A 108 -5.30 -6.39 3.87
CA LYS A 108 -4.96 -5.57 2.70
C LYS A 108 -4.03 -4.44 3.13
N LYS A 109 -2.86 -4.35 2.51
CA LYS A 109 -1.83 -3.35 2.81
C LYS A 109 -1.35 -2.67 1.54
N PHE A 110 -1.29 -1.33 1.57
CA PHE A 110 -0.83 -0.51 0.45
C PHE A 110 0.60 -0.02 0.66
N ILE A 111 0.99 0.28 1.89
CA ILE A 111 2.28 0.85 2.22
C ILE A 111 3.03 -0.07 3.17
N VAL A 112 4.29 -0.30 2.85
CA VAL A 112 5.20 -1.14 3.63
C VAL A 112 6.50 -0.40 3.86
N SER A 113 6.95 -0.32 5.12
CA SER A 113 8.24 0.24 5.54
C SER A 113 8.94 -0.72 6.50
N ASP A 114 10.27 -0.67 6.56
CA ASP A 114 11.11 -1.43 7.50
C ASP A 114 10.76 -2.91 7.58
N ILE A 115 10.76 -3.56 6.41
CA ILE A 115 10.32 -4.96 6.28
C ILE A 115 11.46 -5.84 5.76
N THR A 116 11.51 -7.09 6.22
CA THR A 116 12.43 -8.08 5.64
C THR A 116 11.96 -8.56 4.26
N PRO A 117 12.87 -8.99 3.38
CA PRO A 117 12.51 -9.50 2.05
C PRO A 117 11.48 -10.63 2.08
N GLU A 118 11.59 -11.56 3.05
CA GLU A 118 10.69 -12.70 3.19
C GLU A 118 9.26 -12.24 3.51
N ARG A 119 9.13 -11.26 4.41
CA ARG A 119 7.83 -10.69 4.77
C ARG A 119 7.23 -9.88 3.62
N LEU A 120 8.08 -9.20 2.82
CA LEU A 120 7.63 -8.49 1.63
C LEU A 120 7.01 -9.46 0.61
N ILE A 121 7.64 -10.61 0.38
CA ILE A 121 7.12 -11.66 -0.51
C ILE A 121 5.73 -12.11 -0.04
N THR A 122 5.56 -12.39 1.25
CA THR A 122 4.26 -12.79 1.82
C THR A 122 3.20 -11.72 1.59
N ILE A 123 3.54 -10.45 1.83
CA ILE A 123 2.60 -9.33 1.60
C ILE A 123 2.22 -9.23 0.12
N HIS A 124 3.15 -9.42 -0.80
CA HIS A 124 2.86 -9.38 -2.23
C HIS A 124 2.04 -10.58 -2.74
N GLN A 125 2.14 -11.74 -2.10
CA GLN A 125 1.26 -12.88 -2.37
C GLN A 125 -0.19 -12.54 -2.01
N ASP A 126 -0.39 -11.87 -0.89
CA ASP A 126 -1.71 -11.51 -0.37
C ASP A 126 -2.26 -10.21 -0.99
N ASN A 127 -1.38 -9.31 -1.44
CA ASN A 127 -1.73 -7.96 -1.88
C ASN A 127 -1.11 -7.62 -3.24
N LYS A 128 -1.97 -7.46 -4.25
CA LYS A 128 -1.53 -7.14 -5.62
C LYS A 128 -1.04 -5.69 -5.83
N SER A 129 -1.27 -4.82 -4.86
CA SER A 129 -1.03 -3.36 -4.98
C SER A 129 -0.19 -2.79 -3.82
N ALA A 130 0.55 -3.62 -3.10
CA ALA A 130 1.42 -3.10 -2.05
C ALA A 130 2.67 -2.43 -2.62
N CYS A 131 3.09 -1.33 -2.03
CA CYS A 131 4.34 -0.65 -2.36
C CYS A 131 5.28 -0.60 -1.16
N MET A 132 6.57 -0.59 -1.41
CA MET A 132 7.58 -0.35 -0.39
C MET A 132 7.97 1.14 -0.38
N TRP A 133 7.93 1.73 0.80
CA TRP A 133 8.47 3.06 1.06
C TRP A 133 9.58 2.97 2.10
N THR A 134 10.74 3.54 1.78
CA THR A 134 11.87 3.69 2.69
C THR A 134 12.25 5.15 2.81
N ASN A 135 12.56 5.61 4.02
CA ASN A 135 13.15 6.94 4.27
C ASN A 135 14.66 6.96 4.01
#